data_9cf09e4b6d29d114f3678585e6828b54
#
_entry.id   9cf09e4b6d29d114f3678585e6828b54
#
_cell.length_a   1.000
_cell.length_b   1.000
_cell.length_c   1.000
_cell.angle_alpha   90.00
_cell.angle_beta   90.00
_cell.angle_gamma   90.00
#
_symmetry.space_group_name_H-M   'P 1'
#
loop_
_entity.id
_entity.type
_entity.pdbx_description
1 polymer ?
#
loop_
_entity_poly.entity_id
_entity_poly.type
_entity_poly.pdbx_seq_one_letter_code
_entity_poly.pdbx_strand_id
1 'polypeptide(L)'
;MPNPSSTRSHQYPKTAYGFYLAASLLIAISLESIIYLMMLGNTLGPFKIFQKEDPVNRAMARGIKVAILESLSSASLFSQNPQAFAIPERQWERVLKHEGIPPHVISDAELGKGLGDATVLVLPGAACLGKDQRITIQKFLAEGKGVIASGPVGTRNSNCEWQGWDFLTGLTGAQSASSFTPSTNVDVTFRGQVFFSQKIPTGLKLEVPSQELTLLNAEEPDAFLSDWMLRPAEGKPVSAVALAVHHMNAKGRVVWFGFNNTLPAERDVDQSRIDHYLISSVYWAARQPLAILGNWPQKNLSAALIAVEVQQDFANAEALSSLIKAEGLPATFFCDSADASAKAQDVRDFHSIGEVASLGTTGKPLQGQLPRAQAEQLHQSKLDLEKIEPGKVLGFAPPEGLSDAETIVALNDAGYRYELNEMAVTRAVPEIVDFTSSVFFPFQKDEVSKIFRTSSDDFDILANYHGPQQPSADLAESFLSDFRRISYLGGVYTFYIHSYLLGQPEYHDTLKNVLDHIRAQPAWVTTGSNLVDWWTARNKVEVQSSRISVHRIRLDVANKGLADLENASVYLYLPYHPNNIQISAIVFRLRSPKFQMLNHDDILRVDFPRLSAQTNYTYIVQLDE
;
A
#
# COMPACT_ATOMS: atom_id res chain seq x y z
N MET A 1 -71.31 2.09 79.60
CA MET A 1 -70.94 3.13 78.60
C MET A 1 -69.53 2.82 78.12
N PRO A 2 -69.37 2.30 76.99
CA PRO A 2 -68.06 1.81 76.56
C PRO A 2 -67.29 2.82 75.66
N ASN A 3 -66.04 2.74 75.80
CA ASN A 3 -65.03 3.47 75.08
C ASN A 3 -64.71 2.88 73.72
N PRO A 4 -64.44 3.64 72.67
CA PRO A 4 -64.12 3.08 71.36
C PRO A 4 -62.61 2.77 71.19
N SER A 5 -62.37 1.69 70.52
CA SER A 5 -61.05 1.14 70.13
C SER A 5 -60.28 2.03 69.18
N SER A 6 -59.01 2.31 69.52
CA SER A 6 -58.03 2.93 68.63
C SER A 6 -57.40 1.94 67.67
N THR A 7 -57.66 2.05 66.39
CA THR A 7 -56.92 1.40 65.33
C THR A 7 -55.58 2.12 65.04
N ARG A 8 -54.47 1.50 65.39
CA ARG A 8 -53.12 1.97 64.98
C ARG A 8 -52.89 1.57 63.52
N SER A 9 -52.84 2.55 62.63
CA SER A 9 -52.31 2.40 61.29
C SER A 9 -50.79 2.35 61.34
N HIS A 10 -50.18 1.26 60.95
CA HIS A 10 -48.76 1.19 60.71
C HIS A 10 -48.42 1.98 59.44
N GLN A 11 -47.91 3.20 59.58
CA GLN A 11 -47.26 3.92 58.51
C GLN A 11 -45.82 3.40 58.38
N TYR A 12 -45.51 2.68 57.30
CA TYR A 12 -44.15 2.36 56.90
C TYR A 12 -43.47 3.66 56.45
N PRO A 13 -42.23 3.95 56.88
CA PRO A 13 -41.53 5.17 56.51
C PRO A 13 -41.21 5.17 54.99
N LYS A 14 -41.68 6.20 54.29
CA LYS A 14 -41.46 6.41 52.85
C LYS A 14 -40.00 6.40 52.42
N THR A 15 -39.04 6.59 53.35
CA THR A 15 -37.59 6.54 53.14
C THR A 15 -37.03 5.12 52.86
N ALA A 16 -37.71 4.06 53.35
CA ALA A 16 -37.28 2.68 53.07
C ALA A 16 -37.52 2.27 51.62
N TYR A 17 -38.61 2.71 51.00
CA TYR A 17 -38.95 2.36 49.61
C TYR A 17 -37.92 2.94 48.61
N GLY A 18 -37.45 4.20 48.82
CA GLY A 18 -36.42 4.82 47.99
C GLY A 18 -35.09 4.11 48.09
N PHE A 19 -34.71 3.63 49.27
CA PHE A 19 -33.47 2.89 49.48
C PHE A 19 -33.49 1.52 48.80
N TYR A 20 -34.62 0.78 48.88
CA TYR A 20 -34.75 -0.51 48.20
C TYR A 20 -34.81 -0.38 46.67
N LEU A 21 -35.38 0.70 46.15
CA LEU A 21 -35.41 0.95 44.71
C LEU A 21 -34.03 1.31 44.18
N ALA A 22 -33.28 2.13 44.92
CA ALA A 22 -31.90 2.49 44.56
C ALA A 22 -30.94 1.27 44.66
N ALA A 23 -31.10 0.44 45.68
CA ALA A 23 -30.32 -0.78 45.85
C ALA A 23 -30.64 -1.81 44.76
N SER A 24 -31.92 -1.96 44.38
CA SER A 24 -32.35 -2.84 43.30
C SER A 24 -31.79 -2.38 41.93
N LEU A 25 -31.76 -1.04 41.68
CA LEU A 25 -31.21 -0.46 40.47
C LEU A 25 -29.70 -0.66 40.38
N LEU A 26 -28.97 -0.49 41.50
CA LEU A 26 -27.53 -0.73 41.60
C LEU A 26 -27.19 -2.21 41.38
N ILE A 27 -27.98 -3.14 41.91
CA ILE A 27 -27.82 -4.58 41.71
C ILE A 27 -28.10 -4.94 40.25
N ALA A 28 -29.13 -4.39 39.63
CA ALA A 28 -29.45 -4.60 38.22
C ALA A 28 -28.32 -4.12 37.30
N ILE A 29 -27.82 -2.90 37.53
CA ILE A 29 -26.70 -2.33 36.78
C ILE A 29 -25.42 -3.17 36.97
N SER A 30 -25.17 -3.65 38.19
CA SER A 30 -24.01 -4.50 38.47
C SER A 30 -24.15 -5.86 37.81
N LEU A 31 -25.35 -6.46 37.79
CA LEU A 31 -25.63 -7.73 37.13
C LEU A 31 -25.51 -7.62 35.60
N GLU A 32 -26.06 -6.53 35.01
CA GLU A 32 -25.90 -6.24 33.58
C GLU A 32 -24.42 -6.02 33.22
N SER A 33 -23.67 -5.31 34.06
CA SER A 33 -22.22 -5.12 33.88
C SER A 33 -21.44 -6.43 33.97
N ILE A 34 -21.80 -7.32 34.89
CA ILE A 34 -21.19 -8.65 35.04
C ILE A 34 -21.58 -9.56 33.86
N ILE A 35 -22.84 -9.54 33.42
CA ILE A 35 -23.30 -10.29 32.24
C ILE A 35 -22.60 -9.77 30.99
N TYR A 36 -22.46 -8.45 30.85
CA TYR A 36 -21.73 -7.80 29.77
C TYR A 36 -20.24 -8.19 29.78
N LEU A 37 -19.58 -8.17 30.95
CA LEU A 37 -18.20 -8.62 31.13
C LEU A 37 -18.03 -10.14 30.87
N MET A 38 -19.01 -10.98 31.25
CA MET A 38 -19.02 -12.39 30.94
C MET A 38 -19.25 -12.66 29.46
N MET A 39 -20.14 -11.94 28.82
CA MET A 39 -20.34 -11.98 27.36
C MET A 39 -19.09 -11.52 26.62
N LEU A 40 -18.46 -10.42 27.06
CA LEU A 40 -17.17 -9.95 26.55
C LEU A 40 -16.06 -11.00 26.78
N GLY A 41 -15.99 -11.58 27.97
CA GLY A 41 -15.04 -12.65 28.32
C GLY A 41 -15.21 -13.91 27.47
N ASN A 42 -16.45 -14.33 27.21
CA ASN A 42 -16.76 -15.47 26.36
C ASN A 42 -16.53 -15.21 24.86
N THR A 43 -16.68 -13.96 24.42
CA THR A 43 -16.48 -13.59 23.01
C THR A 43 -15.07 -13.15 22.69
N LEU A 44 -14.34 -12.60 23.66
CA LEU A 44 -13.01 -12.04 23.46
C LEU A 44 -11.88 -12.89 24.06
N GLY A 45 -12.20 -13.95 24.77
CA GLY A 45 -11.23 -14.64 25.61
C GLY A 45 -10.79 -13.78 26.81
N PRO A 46 -10.02 -14.31 27.76
CA PRO A 46 -9.57 -13.55 28.92
C PRO A 46 -8.79 -12.32 28.46
N PHE A 47 -9.20 -11.16 28.94
CA PHE A 47 -8.58 -9.87 28.65
C PHE A 47 -7.08 -9.92 28.94
N LYS A 48 -6.27 -10.16 27.94
CA LYS A 48 -4.83 -9.87 27.94
C LYS A 48 -4.58 -8.56 27.20
N ILE A 49 -5.20 -7.49 27.65
CA ILE A 49 -4.85 -6.15 27.24
C ILE A 49 -3.47 -5.87 27.86
N PHE A 50 -2.44 -5.73 27.01
CA PHE A 50 -1.07 -5.31 27.35
C PHE A 50 -0.07 -6.33 27.93
N GLN A 51 -0.32 -7.61 27.98
CA GLN A 51 0.82 -8.53 28.00
C GLN A 51 1.30 -8.74 26.55
N LYS A 52 2.58 -8.43 26.30
CA LYS A 52 3.27 -8.82 25.07
C LYS A 52 3.19 -10.35 25.03
N GLU A 53 2.20 -10.89 24.31
CA GLU A 53 2.02 -12.36 24.23
C GLU A 53 3.32 -12.97 23.74
N ASP A 54 3.72 -14.06 24.39
CA ASP A 54 4.86 -14.85 23.94
C ASP A 54 4.65 -15.19 22.44
N PRO A 55 5.62 -14.85 21.58
CA PRO A 55 5.52 -15.14 20.15
C PRO A 55 5.18 -16.61 19.85
N VAL A 56 5.71 -17.55 20.63
CA VAL A 56 5.43 -18.99 20.50
C VAL A 56 3.95 -19.30 20.77
N ASN A 57 3.41 -18.77 21.86
CA ASN A 57 1.99 -18.95 22.20
C ASN A 57 1.07 -18.37 21.13
N ARG A 58 1.46 -17.24 20.53
CA ARG A 58 0.74 -16.57 19.44
C ARG A 58 0.69 -17.42 18.18
N ALA A 59 1.81 -18.01 17.77
CA ALA A 59 1.90 -18.88 16.60
C ALA A 59 1.09 -20.17 16.81
N MET A 60 1.19 -20.80 17.96
CA MET A 60 0.43 -22.01 18.29
C MET A 60 -1.08 -21.75 18.31
N ALA A 61 -1.52 -20.62 18.86
CA ALA A 61 -2.92 -20.22 18.85
C ALA A 61 -3.45 -19.99 17.42
N ARG A 62 -2.57 -19.61 16.47
CA ARG A 62 -2.89 -19.44 15.06
C ARG A 62 -2.91 -20.74 14.25
N GLY A 63 -2.39 -21.82 14.81
CA GLY A 63 -2.32 -23.12 14.13
C GLY A 63 -1.34 -23.15 12.95
N ILE A 64 -0.32 -22.28 12.95
CA ILE A 64 0.71 -22.23 11.91
C ILE A 64 1.80 -23.25 12.26
N LYS A 65 2.02 -24.20 11.35
CA LYS A 65 3.09 -25.20 11.44
C LYS A 65 3.86 -25.20 10.13
N VAL A 66 5.12 -24.79 10.19
CA VAL A 66 5.97 -24.59 9.01
C VAL A 66 7.00 -25.69 8.92
N ALA A 67 7.04 -26.38 7.78
CA ALA A 67 8.13 -27.26 7.40
C ALA A 67 9.06 -26.53 6.42
N ILE A 68 10.37 -26.58 6.62
CA ILE A 68 11.39 -26.03 5.73
C ILE A 68 12.16 -27.19 5.13
N LEU A 69 12.23 -27.27 3.80
CA LEU A 69 13.04 -28.29 3.11
C LEU A 69 14.52 -27.90 3.11
N GLU A 70 15.36 -28.70 3.73
CA GLU A 70 16.81 -28.74 3.51
C GLU A 70 17.10 -29.75 2.39
N SER A 71 17.22 -29.24 1.13
CA SER A 71 17.46 -30.09 -0.03
C SER A 71 18.94 -30.31 -0.29
N LEU A 72 19.49 -31.40 0.24
CA LEU A 72 20.87 -31.80 -0.03
C LEU A 72 21.09 -32.10 -1.52
N SER A 73 20.06 -32.61 -2.21
CA SER A 73 20.11 -32.82 -3.66
C SER A 73 20.34 -31.51 -4.41
N SER A 74 19.59 -30.45 -4.07
CA SER A 74 19.77 -29.14 -4.69
C SER A 74 21.08 -28.46 -4.27
N ALA A 75 21.56 -28.68 -3.04
CA ALA A 75 22.84 -28.18 -2.56
C ALA A 75 24.01 -28.66 -3.41
N SER A 76 23.90 -29.86 -4.01
CA SER A 76 24.96 -30.41 -4.87
C SER A 76 25.24 -29.55 -6.11
N LEU A 77 24.26 -28.76 -6.59
CA LEU A 77 24.45 -27.81 -7.70
C LEU A 77 25.37 -26.64 -7.32
N PHE A 78 25.54 -26.38 -6.03
CA PHE A 78 26.37 -25.33 -5.47
C PHE A 78 27.66 -25.87 -4.85
N SER A 79 28.20 -26.96 -5.40
CA SER A 79 29.37 -27.69 -4.88
C SER A 79 30.60 -26.82 -4.65
N GLN A 80 30.75 -25.71 -5.37
CA GLN A 80 31.83 -24.73 -5.17
C GLN A 80 31.61 -23.80 -3.98
N ASN A 81 30.37 -23.61 -3.52
CA ASN A 81 30.03 -22.83 -2.33
C ASN A 81 28.79 -23.38 -1.61
N PRO A 82 28.90 -24.53 -0.91
CA PRO A 82 27.76 -25.12 -0.19
C PRO A 82 27.16 -24.20 0.89
N GLN A 83 27.97 -23.29 1.44
CA GLN A 83 27.50 -22.36 2.47
C GLN A 83 26.51 -21.34 1.91
N ALA A 84 26.66 -20.93 0.64
CA ALA A 84 25.74 -20.02 -0.02
C ALA A 84 24.33 -20.64 -0.17
N PHE A 85 24.23 -21.96 -0.36
CA PHE A 85 22.95 -22.65 -0.44
C PHE A 85 22.19 -22.70 0.91
N ALA A 86 22.89 -22.85 2.01
CA ALA A 86 22.29 -22.94 3.35
C ALA A 86 21.81 -21.56 3.90
N ILE A 87 22.20 -20.45 3.27
CA ILE A 87 21.84 -19.11 3.75
C ILE A 87 20.32 -18.86 3.69
N PRO A 88 19.57 -19.18 2.59
CA PRO A 88 18.12 -18.99 2.53
C PRO A 88 17.37 -19.73 3.63
N GLU A 89 17.74 -20.95 3.92
CA GLU A 89 17.14 -21.76 4.99
C GLU A 89 17.31 -21.11 6.36
N ARG A 90 18.55 -20.71 6.71
CA ARG A 90 18.84 -20.03 7.97
C ARG A 90 18.08 -18.70 8.11
N GLN A 91 17.88 -17.97 7.02
CA GLN A 91 17.08 -16.76 7.05
C GLN A 91 15.61 -17.08 7.36
N TRP A 92 15.03 -18.11 6.74
CA TRP A 92 13.68 -18.58 7.07
C TRP A 92 13.57 -18.99 8.53
N GLU A 93 14.54 -19.75 9.04
CA GLU A 93 14.57 -20.11 10.46
C GLU A 93 14.62 -18.88 11.36
N ARG A 94 15.47 -17.90 11.04
CA ARG A 94 15.61 -16.66 11.82
C ARG A 94 14.30 -15.89 11.87
N VAL A 95 13.67 -15.66 10.72
CA VAL A 95 12.41 -14.89 10.60
C VAL A 95 11.29 -15.61 11.37
N LEU A 96 11.13 -16.91 11.17
CA LEU A 96 10.10 -17.69 11.85
C LEU A 96 10.31 -17.75 13.37
N LYS A 97 11.54 -17.95 13.83
CA LYS A 97 11.88 -17.93 15.26
C LYS A 97 11.62 -16.56 15.90
N HIS A 98 11.94 -15.47 15.18
CA HIS A 98 11.65 -14.11 15.64
C HIS A 98 10.14 -13.87 15.82
N GLU A 99 9.32 -14.43 14.94
CA GLU A 99 7.86 -14.37 15.03
C GLU A 99 7.25 -15.39 16.00
N GLY A 100 8.07 -16.22 16.64
CA GLY A 100 7.62 -17.26 17.57
C GLY A 100 6.93 -18.43 16.88
N ILE A 101 7.26 -18.69 15.62
CA ILE A 101 6.81 -19.84 14.84
C ILE A 101 7.99 -20.83 14.79
N PRO A 102 7.99 -21.93 15.58
CA PRO A 102 9.07 -22.89 15.52
C PRO A 102 9.01 -23.65 14.18
N PRO A 103 10.02 -23.51 13.30
CA PRO A 103 10.05 -24.28 12.06
C PRO A 103 10.50 -25.73 12.32
N HIS A 104 10.00 -26.62 11.48
CA HIS A 104 10.47 -28.00 11.42
C HIS A 104 11.27 -28.19 10.12
N VAL A 105 12.59 -28.36 10.25
CA VAL A 105 13.45 -28.63 9.10
C VAL A 105 13.30 -30.09 8.71
N ILE A 106 13.07 -30.36 7.41
CA ILE A 106 12.90 -31.69 6.85
C ILE A 106 13.88 -31.93 5.72
N SER A 107 14.32 -33.17 5.58
CA SER A 107 15.19 -33.64 4.49
C SER A 107 14.40 -33.99 3.22
N ASP A 108 15.13 -34.14 2.10
CA ASP A 108 14.59 -34.66 0.83
C ASP A 108 13.83 -35.99 1.00
N ALA A 109 14.32 -36.88 1.86
CA ALA A 109 13.70 -38.19 2.12
C ALA A 109 12.41 -38.09 2.94
N GLU A 110 12.34 -37.16 3.87
CA GLU A 110 11.14 -36.91 4.69
C GLU A 110 10.04 -36.27 3.85
N LEU A 111 10.38 -35.33 2.98
CA LEU A 111 9.41 -34.73 2.04
C LEU A 111 8.73 -35.82 1.18
N GLY A 112 9.47 -36.82 0.70
CA GLY A 112 8.91 -37.94 -0.06
C GLY A 112 7.93 -38.82 0.71
N LYS A 113 8.04 -38.87 2.05
CA LYS A 113 7.14 -39.66 2.93
C LYS A 113 5.88 -38.92 3.35
N GLY A 114 5.86 -37.59 3.25
CA GLY A 114 4.74 -36.74 3.64
C GLY A 114 5.11 -35.69 4.69
N LEU A 115 4.24 -34.70 4.86
CA LEU A 115 4.50 -33.49 5.65
C LEU A 115 3.74 -33.46 7.00
N GLY A 116 3.11 -34.58 7.38
CA GLY A 116 2.40 -34.66 8.66
C GLY A 116 1.35 -33.56 8.83
N ASP A 117 1.42 -32.87 9.95
CA ASP A 117 0.49 -31.82 10.34
C ASP A 117 0.96 -30.39 9.93
N ALA A 118 2.02 -30.26 9.13
CA ALA A 118 2.46 -28.98 8.58
C ALA A 118 1.33 -28.31 7.81
N THR A 119 1.22 -26.99 7.97
CA THR A 119 0.24 -26.13 7.25
C THR A 119 0.89 -25.34 6.15
N VAL A 120 2.19 -25.09 6.23
CA VAL A 120 3.00 -24.40 5.23
C VAL A 120 4.28 -25.20 4.98
N LEU A 121 4.63 -25.38 3.71
CA LEU A 121 5.91 -25.93 3.26
C LEU A 121 6.73 -24.81 2.61
N VAL A 122 7.96 -24.62 3.08
CA VAL A 122 8.92 -23.69 2.49
C VAL A 122 9.97 -24.49 1.72
N LEU A 123 10.19 -24.09 0.46
CA LEU A 123 11.11 -24.72 -0.53
C LEU A 123 12.20 -23.72 -0.94
N PRO A 124 13.23 -23.45 -0.10
CA PRO A 124 14.27 -22.49 -0.42
C PRO A 124 15.19 -23.03 -1.52
N GLY A 125 15.05 -22.52 -2.76
CA GLY A 125 15.93 -22.91 -3.87
C GLY A 125 15.91 -24.40 -4.26
N ALA A 126 14.85 -25.13 -3.97
CA ALA A 126 14.74 -26.58 -4.15
C ALA A 126 14.59 -26.96 -5.63
N ALA A 127 15.64 -26.77 -6.41
CA ALA A 127 15.65 -27.06 -7.85
C ALA A 127 15.49 -28.56 -8.17
N CYS A 128 16.13 -29.43 -7.37
CA CYS A 128 16.14 -30.89 -7.56
C CYS A 128 15.03 -31.55 -6.73
N LEU A 129 13.94 -31.93 -7.38
CA LEU A 129 12.83 -32.64 -6.75
C LEU A 129 12.49 -33.93 -7.51
N GLY A 130 12.53 -35.05 -6.79
CA GLY A 130 12.11 -36.35 -7.31
C GLY A 130 10.60 -36.43 -7.53
N LYS A 131 10.15 -37.49 -8.24
CA LYS A 131 8.73 -37.69 -8.56
C LYS A 131 7.84 -37.74 -7.32
N ASP A 132 8.26 -38.48 -6.29
CA ASP A 132 7.45 -38.65 -5.05
C ASP A 132 7.33 -37.34 -4.27
N GLN A 133 8.39 -36.54 -4.22
CA GLN A 133 8.39 -35.22 -3.62
C GLN A 133 7.42 -34.28 -4.33
N ARG A 134 7.43 -34.22 -5.67
CA ARG A 134 6.49 -33.42 -6.46
C ARG A 134 5.04 -33.86 -6.22
N ILE A 135 4.77 -35.17 -6.16
CA ILE A 135 3.44 -35.72 -5.84
C ILE A 135 3.01 -35.29 -4.44
N THR A 136 3.92 -35.34 -3.47
CA THR A 136 3.64 -34.91 -2.09
C THR A 136 3.28 -33.43 -2.01
N ILE A 137 4.01 -32.57 -2.72
CA ILE A 137 3.71 -31.13 -2.80
C ILE A 137 2.33 -30.88 -3.43
N GLN A 138 2.00 -31.58 -4.52
CA GLN A 138 0.69 -31.45 -5.17
C GLN A 138 -0.46 -31.92 -4.27
N LYS A 139 -0.28 -33.02 -3.55
CA LYS A 139 -1.26 -33.50 -2.55
C LYS A 139 -1.44 -32.49 -1.42
N PHE A 140 -0.35 -31.92 -0.93
CA PHE A 140 -0.35 -30.92 0.12
C PHE A 140 -1.18 -29.68 -0.28
N LEU A 141 -1.02 -29.21 -1.52
CA LEU A 141 -1.83 -28.13 -2.07
C LEU A 141 -3.30 -28.54 -2.27
N ALA A 142 -3.56 -29.76 -2.72
CA ALA A 142 -4.92 -30.27 -2.87
C ALA A 142 -5.67 -30.36 -1.54
N GLU A 143 -4.96 -30.51 -0.41
CA GLU A 143 -5.49 -30.47 0.96
C GLU A 143 -5.75 -29.04 1.46
N GLY A 144 -5.51 -28.02 0.63
CA GLY A 144 -5.75 -26.61 1.00
C GLY A 144 -4.63 -25.96 1.80
N LYS A 145 -3.47 -26.58 1.88
CA LYS A 145 -2.28 -26.10 2.60
C LYS A 145 -1.44 -25.16 1.74
N GLY A 146 -0.43 -24.51 2.32
CA GLY A 146 0.37 -23.48 1.67
C GLY A 146 1.78 -23.93 1.29
N VAL A 147 2.26 -23.45 0.14
CA VAL A 147 3.65 -23.65 -0.30
C VAL A 147 4.29 -22.29 -0.56
N ILE A 148 5.50 -22.10 -0.03
CA ILE A 148 6.33 -20.94 -0.32
C ILE A 148 7.60 -21.44 -0.98
N ALA A 149 7.93 -20.94 -2.17
CA ALA A 149 9.03 -21.44 -2.95
C ALA A 149 9.92 -20.30 -3.47
N SER A 150 11.21 -20.55 -3.65
CA SER A 150 12.12 -19.58 -4.27
C SER A 150 12.97 -20.20 -5.37
N GLY A 151 13.27 -19.41 -6.39
CA GLY A 151 14.12 -19.80 -7.50
C GLY A 151 13.52 -20.90 -8.40
N PRO A 152 14.35 -21.72 -9.08
CA PRO A 152 13.93 -22.67 -10.09
C PRO A 152 13.42 -24.00 -9.52
N VAL A 153 12.44 -23.93 -8.60
CA VAL A 153 11.93 -25.09 -7.84
C VAL A 153 11.40 -26.17 -8.76
N GLY A 154 11.88 -27.40 -8.54
CA GLY A 154 11.43 -28.59 -9.23
C GLY A 154 11.75 -28.62 -10.73
N THR A 155 12.69 -27.84 -11.20
CA THR A 155 13.11 -27.86 -12.62
C THR A 155 14.04 -29.02 -12.96
N ARG A 156 14.50 -29.75 -11.94
CA ARG A 156 15.41 -30.90 -12.06
C ARG A 156 14.86 -32.10 -11.30
N ASN A 157 15.23 -33.32 -11.75
CA ASN A 157 14.89 -34.57 -11.04
C ASN A 157 15.76 -34.77 -9.78
N SER A 158 15.59 -35.92 -9.11
CA SER A 158 16.38 -36.28 -7.90
C SER A 158 17.90 -36.42 -8.18
N ASN A 159 18.32 -36.63 -9.41
CA ASN A 159 19.72 -36.67 -9.84
C ASN A 159 20.22 -35.28 -10.31
N CYS A 160 19.41 -34.24 -10.13
CA CYS A 160 19.66 -32.88 -10.59
C CYS A 160 19.77 -32.71 -12.12
N GLU A 161 19.24 -33.65 -12.90
CA GLU A 161 19.12 -33.54 -14.33
C GLU A 161 17.94 -32.63 -14.72
N TRP A 162 18.14 -31.79 -15.69
CA TRP A 162 17.14 -30.82 -16.16
C TRP A 162 15.88 -31.50 -16.70
N GLN A 163 14.70 -31.02 -16.25
CA GLN A 163 13.37 -31.54 -16.62
C GLN A 163 12.45 -30.47 -17.23
N GLY A 164 12.89 -29.22 -17.31
CA GLY A 164 12.06 -28.11 -17.80
C GLY A 164 11.36 -27.31 -16.71
N TRP A 165 10.52 -26.39 -17.13
CA TRP A 165 9.82 -25.44 -16.27
C TRP A 165 8.41 -25.89 -15.85
N ASP A 166 7.90 -27.00 -16.38
CA ASP A 166 6.49 -27.40 -16.26
C ASP A 166 6.02 -27.52 -14.80
N PHE A 167 6.87 -28.02 -13.89
CA PHE A 167 6.51 -28.11 -12.48
C PHE A 167 6.36 -26.72 -11.86
N LEU A 168 7.29 -25.81 -12.12
CA LEU A 168 7.28 -24.45 -11.59
C LEU A 168 6.09 -23.66 -12.14
N THR A 169 5.87 -23.69 -13.45
CA THR A 169 4.73 -22.98 -14.08
C THR A 169 3.40 -23.56 -13.62
N GLY A 170 3.29 -24.88 -13.49
CA GLY A 170 2.11 -25.52 -12.91
C GLY A 170 1.89 -25.21 -11.43
N LEU A 171 2.96 -24.96 -10.67
CA LEU A 171 2.88 -24.54 -9.26
C LEU A 171 2.38 -23.09 -9.12
N THR A 172 2.88 -22.19 -9.95
CA THR A 172 2.69 -20.75 -9.86
C THR A 172 1.57 -20.20 -10.75
N GLY A 173 1.02 -21.00 -11.66
CA GLY A 173 0.04 -20.55 -12.64
C GLY A 173 0.64 -19.67 -13.77
N ALA A 174 1.97 -19.57 -13.86
CA ALA A 174 2.62 -18.76 -14.87
C ALA A 174 2.54 -19.39 -16.26
N GLN A 175 2.54 -18.56 -17.31
CA GLN A 175 2.49 -19.01 -18.70
C GLN A 175 3.82 -19.60 -19.16
N SER A 176 4.94 -19.03 -18.70
CA SER A 176 6.29 -19.50 -18.99
C SER A 176 7.27 -19.05 -17.91
N ALA A 177 8.44 -19.68 -17.90
CA ALA A 177 9.55 -19.33 -17.02
C ALA A 177 10.87 -19.31 -17.78
N SER A 178 11.83 -18.56 -17.27
CA SER A 178 13.20 -18.48 -17.80
C SER A 178 14.19 -18.18 -16.66
N SER A 179 15.48 -18.32 -16.92
CA SER A 179 16.53 -17.84 -16.01
C SER A 179 17.29 -16.68 -16.62
N PHE A 180 17.79 -15.80 -15.77
CA PHE A 180 18.56 -14.64 -16.14
C PHE A 180 19.62 -14.35 -15.08
N THR A 181 20.86 -14.14 -15.51
CA THR A 181 21.95 -13.75 -14.61
C THR A 181 22.39 -12.34 -14.98
N PRO A 182 22.02 -11.32 -14.19
CA PRO A 182 22.44 -9.95 -14.44
C PRO A 182 23.93 -9.78 -14.16
N SER A 183 24.59 -8.91 -14.91
CA SER A 183 26.02 -8.55 -14.69
C SER A 183 26.24 -7.61 -13.50
N THR A 184 25.17 -6.92 -13.05
CA THR A 184 25.15 -5.98 -11.94
C THR A 184 23.98 -6.27 -11.03
N ASN A 185 23.91 -5.62 -9.89
CA ASN A 185 22.72 -5.64 -9.04
C ASN A 185 21.50 -5.16 -9.83
N VAL A 186 20.33 -5.63 -9.45
CA VAL A 186 19.06 -5.30 -10.13
C VAL A 186 18.03 -4.76 -9.14
N ASP A 187 17.20 -3.87 -9.61
CA ASP A 187 16.06 -3.38 -8.86
C ASP A 187 14.85 -4.31 -8.99
N VAL A 188 14.26 -4.66 -7.86
CA VAL A 188 13.00 -5.37 -7.74
C VAL A 188 11.95 -4.39 -7.25
N THR A 189 10.88 -4.23 -8.01
CA THR A 189 9.78 -3.32 -7.68
C THR A 189 8.56 -4.11 -7.21
N PHE A 190 7.99 -3.75 -6.07
CA PHE A 190 6.81 -4.40 -5.49
C PHE A 190 5.52 -3.68 -5.87
N ARG A 191 4.48 -4.46 -6.17
CA ARG A 191 3.11 -3.98 -6.36
C ARG A 191 2.49 -3.60 -5.01
N GLY A 192 1.57 -2.64 -5.01
CA GLY A 192 0.79 -2.25 -3.84
C GLY A 192 -0.52 -3.01 -3.67
N GLN A 193 -1.18 -2.77 -2.56
CA GLN A 193 -2.50 -3.32 -2.20
C GLN A 193 -2.57 -4.86 -2.19
N VAL A 194 -1.46 -5.51 -1.89
CA VAL A 194 -1.35 -6.95 -1.65
C VAL A 194 -1.08 -7.23 -0.17
N PHE A 195 -1.24 -8.47 0.28
CA PHE A 195 -1.22 -8.85 1.70
C PHE A 195 0.04 -8.41 2.49
N PHE A 196 1.14 -8.12 1.84
CA PHE A 196 2.39 -7.63 2.46
C PHE A 196 2.55 -6.09 2.42
N SER A 197 1.63 -5.35 1.78
CA SER A 197 1.82 -3.92 1.47
C SER A 197 1.86 -2.99 2.69
N GLN A 198 1.49 -3.44 3.87
CA GLN A 198 1.49 -2.58 5.06
C GLN A 198 2.84 -1.96 5.39
N LYS A 199 3.94 -2.69 5.15
CA LYS A 199 5.31 -2.27 5.46
C LYS A 199 6.22 -2.21 4.23
N ILE A 200 5.71 -2.60 3.08
CA ILE A 200 6.40 -2.49 1.80
C ILE A 200 5.63 -1.48 0.95
N PRO A 201 6.06 -0.22 0.92
CA PRO A 201 5.38 0.79 0.12
C PRO A 201 5.40 0.39 -1.36
N THR A 202 4.31 0.66 -2.02
CA THR A 202 4.20 0.44 -3.47
C THR A 202 5.30 1.16 -4.22
N GLY A 203 5.87 0.50 -5.21
CA GLY A 203 6.96 1.05 -6.01
C GLY A 203 8.28 1.16 -5.28
N LEU A 204 8.37 0.59 -4.06
CA LEU A 204 9.65 0.45 -3.40
C LEU A 204 10.55 -0.40 -4.28
N LYS A 205 11.76 0.09 -4.50
CA LYS A 205 12.83 -0.66 -5.14
C LYS A 205 13.67 -1.34 -4.06
N LEU A 206 13.81 -2.66 -4.15
CA LEU A 206 14.81 -3.41 -3.41
C LEU A 206 15.94 -3.77 -4.37
N GLU A 207 17.15 -3.38 -4.03
CA GLU A 207 18.33 -3.78 -4.79
C GLU A 207 18.66 -5.24 -4.45
N VAL A 208 18.63 -6.10 -5.45
CA VAL A 208 19.00 -7.51 -5.35
C VAL A 208 20.39 -7.70 -5.94
N PRO A 209 21.35 -8.24 -5.18
CA PRO A 209 22.68 -8.52 -5.68
C PRO A 209 22.67 -9.40 -6.93
N SER A 210 23.68 -9.21 -7.80
CA SER A 210 23.86 -10.04 -8.97
C SER A 210 23.89 -11.53 -8.60
N GLN A 211 22.91 -12.27 -9.09
CA GLN A 211 22.72 -13.70 -8.88
C GLN A 211 21.89 -14.29 -10.02
N GLU A 212 21.85 -15.60 -10.14
CA GLU A 212 20.89 -16.23 -11.06
C GLU A 212 19.47 -15.98 -10.55
N LEU A 213 18.67 -15.31 -11.37
CA LEU A 213 17.25 -15.02 -11.14
C LEU A 213 16.41 -16.00 -11.95
N THR A 214 15.32 -16.46 -11.37
CA THR A 214 14.24 -17.12 -12.11
C THR A 214 13.15 -16.10 -12.39
N LEU A 215 12.68 -16.05 -13.62
CA LEU A 215 11.71 -15.07 -14.11
C LEU A 215 10.47 -15.79 -14.60
N LEU A 216 9.29 -15.26 -14.27
CA LEU A 216 8.00 -15.80 -14.72
C LEU A 216 7.27 -14.79 -15.61
N ASN A 217 6.56 -15.31 -16.61
CA ASN A 217 5.52 -14.55 -17.30
C ASN A 217 4.19 -14.85 -16.60
N ALA A 218 3.75 -13.93 -15.74
CA ALA A 218 2.53 -14.03 -14.96
C ALA A 218 1.63 -12.83 -15.20
N GLU A 219 0.31 -13.02 -15.13
CA GLU A 219 -0.66 -11.94 -15.38
C GLU A 219 -0.65 -10.88 -14.26
N GLU A 220 -0.49 -11.31 -13.00
CA GLU A 220 -0.52 -10.44 -11.83
C GLU A 220 0.71 -10.65 -10.94
N PRO A 221 1.88 -10.11 -11.31
CA PRO A 221 3.08 -10.21 -10.48
C PRO A 221 2.94 -9.36 -9.20
N ASP A 222 3.48 -9.88 -8.09
CA ASP A 222 3.61 -9.15 -6.83
C ASP A 222 4.85 -8.28 -6.81
N ALA A 223 5.92 -8.76 -7.46
CA ALA A 223 7.12 -8.01 -7.72
C ALA A 223 7.68 -8.35 -9.10
N PHE A 224 8.34 -7.40 -9.71
CA PHE A 224 8.88 -7.55 -11.06
C PHE A 224 10.25 -6.93 -11.23
N LEU A 225 11.00 -7.50 -12.17
CA LEU A 225 12.29 -7.00 -12.60
C LEU A 225 12.04 -5.84 -13.57
N SER A 226 12.08 -4.63 -13.08
CA SER A 226 11.96 -3.45 -13.93
C SER A 226 12.43 -2.22 -13.17
N ASP A 227 13.26 -1.44 -13.80
CA ASP A 227 13.28 -0.02 -13.51
C ASP A 227 12.07 0.61 -14.21
N TRP A 228 10.92 0.45 -13.60
CA TRP A 228 9.66 0.95 -14.13
C TRP A 228 9.62 2.49 -14.21
N MET A 229 10.59 3.18 -13.61
CA MET A 229 10.81 4.61 -13.77
C MET A 229 11.40 4.94 -15.15
N LEU A 230 12.09 4.01 -15.80
CA LEU A 230 12.55 4.21 -17.15
C LEU A 230 11.37 4.03 -18.12
N ARG A 231 11.04 5.11 -18.82
CA ARG A 231 10.15 5.02 -19.97
C ARG A 231 10.81 4.11 -21.02
N PRO A 232 10.12 3.08 -21.51
CA PRO A 232 10.65 2.33 -22.63
C PRO A 232 10.81 3.29 -23.82
N ALA A 233 11.97 3.29 -24.42
CA ALA A 233 12.32 4.17 -25.54
C ALA A 233 11.39 4.04 -26.77
N GLU A 234 10.50 3.06 -26.79
CA GLU A 234 9.61 2.73 -27.91
C GLU A 234 8.11 2.67 -27.54
N GLY A 235 7.69 3.24 -26.40
CA GLY A 235 6.28 3.24 -26.01
C GLY A 235 5.65 1.88 -25.72
N LYS A 236 6.43 0.79 -25.82
CA LYS A 236 5.95 -0.56 -25.50
C LYS A 236 5.84 -0.72 -23.99
N PRO A 237 4.72 -1.28 -23.48
CA PRO A 237 4.70 -1.67 -22.08
C PRO A 237 5.88 -2.63 -21.84
N VAL A 238 6.72 -2.32 -20.85
CA VAL A 238 7.69 -3.31 -20.36
C VAL A 238 6.85 -4.50 -19.93
N SER A 239 6.97 -5.62 -20.62
CA SER A 239 6.33 -6.85 -20.18
C SER A 239 6.85 -7.12 -18.79
N ALA A 240 5.96 -7.02 -17.79
CA ALA A 240 6.35 -7.17 -16.40
C ALA A 240 6.84 -8.60 -16.20
N VAL A 241 8.14 -8.77 -16.11
CA VAL A 241 8.74 -10.06 -15.81
C VAL A 241 8.63 -10.26 -14.31
N ALA A 242 7.78 -11.19 -13.91
CA ALA A 242 7.50 -11.45 -12.51
C ALA A 242 8.72 -12.02 -11.79
N LEU A 243 9.07 -11.40 -10.69
CA LEU A 243 10.05 -11.89 -9.70
C LEU A 243 9.39 -12.36 -8.41
N ALA A 244 8.12 -12.08 -8.21
CA ALA A 244 7.32 -12.69 -7.16
C ALA A 244 5.87 -12.79 -7.61
N VAL A 245 5.21 -13.87 -7.22
CA VAL A 245 3.78 -14.09 -7.45
C VAL A 245 3.16 -14.79 -6.25
N HIS A 246 1.89 -14.51 -5.98
CA HIS A 246 1.04 -15.38 -5.19
C HIS A 246 -0.06 -15.96 -6.09
N HIS A 247 -0.44 -17.19 -5.80
CA HIS A 247 -1.37 -17.92 -6.65
C HIS A 247 -2.19 -18.94 -5.86
N MET A 248 -3.46 -19.08 -6.21
CA MET A 248 -4.32 -20.16 -5.73
C MET A 248 -4.12 -21.39 -6.61
N ASN A 249 -3.51 -22.45 -6.06
CA ASN A 249 -3.28 -23.70 -6.79
C ASN A 249 -4.16 -24.81 -6.21
N ALA A 250 -5.10 -25.34 -7.01
CA ALA A 250 -6.16 -26.22 -6.55
C ALA A 250 -6.90 -25.61 -5.35
N LYS A 251 -6.78 -26.22 -4.15
CA LYS A 251 -7.29 -25.66 -2.90
C LYS A 251 -6.21 -24.95 -2.07
N GLY A 252 -4.94 -25.08 -2.46
CA GLY A 252 -3.80 -24.56 -1.72
C GLY A 252 -3.43 -23.13 -2.12
N ARG A 253 -2.51 -22.55 -1.37
CA ARG A 253 -1.94 -21.22 -1.61
C ARG A 253 -0.46 -21.32 -1.88
N VAL A 254 0.01 -20.68 -2.95
CA VAL A 254 1.41 -20.67 -3.36
C VAL A 254 1.92 -19.25 -3.35
N VAL A 255 3.08 -19.02 -2.72
CA VAL A 255 3.87 -17.81 -2.89
C VAL A 255 5.21 -18.21 -3.47
N TRP A 256 5.65 -17.52 -4.50
CA TRP A 256 6.93 -17.78 -5.13
C TRP A 256 7.68 -16.48 -5.41
N PHE A 257 9.01 -16.54 -5.29
CA PHE A 257 9.90 -15.45 -5.68
C PHE A 257 11.16 -15.98 -6.36
N GLY A 258 11.61 -15.25 -7.39
CA GLY A 258 12.64 -15.68 -8.35
C GLY A 258 14.07 -15.39 -7.96
N PHE A 259 14.31 -14.91 -6.72
CA PHE A 259 15.63 -14.58 -6.20
C PHE A 259 15.89 -15.28 -4.87
N ASN A 260 17.15 -15.44 -4.52
CA ASN A 260 17.47 -15.84 -3.16
C ASN A 260 17.16 -14.69 -2.22
N ASN A 261 16.39 -14.99 -1.19
CA ASN A 261 16.00 -14.04 -0.15
C ASN A 261 17.16 -13.64 0.79
N THR A 262 18.37 -14.07 0.47
CA THR A 262 19.60 -13.68 1.15
C THR A 262 20.16 -12.42 0.52
N LEU A 263 19.51 -11.32 0.80
CA LEU A 263 20.16 -10.06 0.58
C LEU A 263 21.07 -9.81 1.76
N PRO A 264 22.38 -9.58 1.57
CA PRO A 264 23.12 -8.83 2.54
C PRO A 264 22.46 -7.46 2.55
N ALA A 265 21.53 -7.25 3.48
CA ALA A 265 20.96 -5.94 3.67
C ALA A 265 22.09 -5.07 4.17
N GLU A 266 22.65 -4.28 3.32
CA GLU A 266 23.55 -3.19 3.71
C GLU A 266 22.80 -2.19 4.59
N ARG A 267 21.45 -2.33 4.68
CA ARG A 267 20.56 -1.47 5.44
C ARG A 267 19.59 -2.31 6.27
N ASP A 268 19.57 -2.09 7.57
CA ASP A 268 18.64 -2.75 8.51
C ASP A 268 17.16 -2.61 8.10
N VAL A 269 16.83 -1.50 7.43
CA VAL A 269 15.46 -1.22 6.97
C VAL A 269 15.03 -2.18 5.87
N ASP A 270 15.88 -2.46 4.89
CA ASP A 270 15.56 -3.37 3.78
C ASP A 270 15.45 -4.81 4.27
N GLN A 271 16.28 -5.22 5.22
CA GLN A 271 16.15 -6.52 5.87
C GLN A 271 14.81 -6.66 6.61
N SER A 272 14.38 -5.63 7.33
CA SER A 272 13.08 -5.62 8.02
C SER A 272 11.90 -5.74 7.04
N ARG A 273 12.01 -5.18 5.83
CA ARG A 273 10.99 -5.27 4.78
C ARG A 273 10.93 -6.66 4.16
N ILE A 274 12.09 -7.25 3.88
CA ILE A 274 12.16 -8.64 3.41
C ILE A 274 11.58 -9.58 4.47
N ASP A 275 11.94 -9.42 5.73
CA ASP A 275 11.39 -10.21 6.82
C ASP A 275 9.86 -10.09 6.90
N HIS A 276 9.34 -8.88 6.72
CA HIS A 276 7.90 -8.65 6.66
C HIS A 276 7.24 -9.33 5.46
N TYR A 277 7.86 -9.31 4.28
CA TYR A 277 7.37 -10.02 3.10
C TYR A 277 7.31 -11.53 3.35
N LEU A 278 8.39 -12.10 3.90
CA LEU A 278 8.47 -13.53 4.20
C LEU A 278 7.40 -13.96 5.20
N ILE A 279 7.24 -13.23 6.30
CA ILE A 279 6.26 -13.59 7.33
C ILE A 279 4.81 -13.37 6.89
N SER A 280 4.55 -12.31 6.11
CA SER A 280 3.23 -12.09 5.51
C SER A 280 2.87 -13.21 4.53
N SER A 281 3.86 -13.71 3.79
CA SER A 281 3.70 -14.88 2.90
C SER A 281 3.32 -16.14 3.69
N VAL A 282 3.95 -16.36 4.85
CA VAL A 282 3.60 -17.48 5.73
C VAL A 282 2.16 -17.35 6.25
N TYR A 283 1.76 -16.17 6.70
CA TYR A 283 0.40 -15.95 7.20
C TYR A 283 -0.64 -16.13 6.09
N TRP A 284 -0.40 -15.60 4.91
CA TRP A 284 -1.30 -15.78 3.77
C TRP A 284 -1.38 -17.25 3.35
N ALA A 285 -0.23 -17.93 3.20
CA ALA A 285 -0.15 -19.34 2.83
C ALA A 285 -0.81 -20.25 3.90
N ALA A 286 -0.70 -19.90 5.18
CA ALA A 286 -1.35 -20.59 6.30
C ALA A 286 -2.83 -20.21 6.49
N ARG A 287 -3.43 -19.48 5.56
CA ARG A 287 -4.83 -19.04 5.60
C ARG A 287 -5.18 -18.24 6.87
N GLN A 288 -4.26 -17.43 7.34
CA GLN A 288 -4.56 -16.48 8.40
C GLN A 288 -5.21 -15.23 7.81
N PRO A 289 -6.15 -14.61 8.51
CA PRO A 289 -6.71 -13.36 8.04
C PRO A 289 -5.65 -12.26 8.08
N LEU A 290 -5.54 -11.50 6.99
CA LEU A 290 -4.63 -10.36 6.89
C LEU A 290 -5.43 -9.13 6.48
N ALA A 291 -5.32 -8.05 7.25
CA ALA A 291 -5.99 -6.80 6.96
C ALA A 291 -4.97 -5.75 6.49
N ILE A 292 -5.27 -5.07 5.40
CA ILE A 292 -4.51 -3.94 4.90
C ILE A 292 -5.42 -2.71 4.73
N LEU A 293 -4.91 -1.54 5.06
CA LEU A 293 -5.60 -0.29 4.81
C LEU A 293 -5.40 0.12 3.34
N GLY A 294 -6.48 0.45 2.64
CA GLY A 294 -6.42 0.97 1.29
C GLY A 294 -5.56 2.22 1.18
N ASN A 295 -4.89 2.40 0.05
CA ASN A 295 -4.05 3.56 -0.18
C ASN A 295 -4.88 4.82 -0.41
N TRP A 296 -6.02 4.70 -1.09
CA TRP A 296 -6.82 5.82 -1.54
C TRP A 296 -8.26 5.75 -1.05
N PRO A 297 -9.01 6.87 -1.07
CA PRO A 297 -10.39 6.87 -0.59
C PRO A 297 -11.29 5.95 -1.43
N GLN A 298 -12.27 5.36 -0.77
CA GLN A 298 -13.27 4.48 -1.36
C GLN A 298 -12.63 3.27 -2.07
N LYS A 299 -13.08 3.00 -3.30
CA LYS A 299 -12.63 1.88 -4.15
C LYS A 299 -11.50 2.27 -5.12
N ASN A 300 -10.96 3.47 -4.99
CA ASN A 300 -9.92 3.91 -5.91
C ASN A 300 -8.65 3.09 -5.73
N LEU A 301 -8.10 2.63 -6.84
CA LEU A 301 -6.89 1.80 -6.85
C LEU A 301 -5.62 2.66 -6.91
N SER A 302 -5.73 3.88 -7.45
CA SER A 302 -4.65 4.86 -7.57
C SER A 302 -5.17 6.26 -7.28
N ALA A 303 -4.26 7.24 -7.22
CA ALA A 303 -4.62 8.65 -7.26
C ALA A 303 -4.02 9.33 -8.50
N ALA A 304 -4.62 10.44 -8.91
CA ALA A 304 -4.09 11.28 -9.96
C ALA A 304 -4.11 12.76 -9.55
N LEU A 305 -3.01 13.45 -9.80
CA LEU A 305 -2.85 14.88 -9.63
C LEU A 305 -2.61 15.51 -11.00
N ILE A 306 -3.53 16.35 -11.44
CA ILE A 306 -3.32 17.21 -12.61
C ILE A 306 -2.66 18.47 -12.08
N ALA A 307 -1.38 18.67 -12.39
CA ALA A 307 -0.58 19.79 -11.93
C ALA A 307 -0.24 20.68 -13.12
N VAL A 308 -0.67 21.92 -13.08
CA VAL A 308 -0.48 22.90 -14.17
C VAL A 308 0.50 23.96 -13.73
N GLU A 309 1.63 24.05 -14.42
CA GLU A 309 2.56 25.15 -14.27
C GLU A 309 2.11 26.32 -15.15
N VAL A 310 1.87 27.46 -14.51
CA VAL A 310 1.38 28.68 -15.19
C VAL A 310 2.48 29.74 -15.15
N GLN A 311 3.13 29.90 -16.30
CA GLN A 311 4.23 30.86 -16.52
C GLN A 311 4.00 31.62 -17.85
N GLN A 312 4.96 32.44 -18.22
CA GLN A 312 5.02 33.20 -19.47
C GLN A 312 3.75 34.05 -19.69
N ASP A 313 3.47 34.93 -18.74
CA ASP A 313 2.30 35.83 -18.77
C ASP A 313 0.96 35.06 -18.93
N PHE A 314 0.87 33.87 -18.29
CA PHE A 314 -0.30 32.99 -18.32
C PHE A 314 -0.69 32.52 -19.71
N ALA A 315 0.29 32.36 -20.61
CA ALA A 315 0.01 31.89 -21.97
C ALA A 315 -0.78 30.57 -21.96
N ASN A 316 -1.87 30.55 -22.70
CA ASN A 316 -2.82 29.44 -22.86
C ASN A 316 -3.49 28.93 -21.56
N ALA A 317 -3.23 29.53 -20.40
CA ALA A 317 -3.74 29.02 -19.11
C ALA A 317 -5.28 29.06 -19.02
N GLU A 318 -5.93 30.10 -19.57
CA GLU A 318 -7.41 30.21 -19.62
C GLU A 318 -8.03 29.07 -20.44
N ALA A 319 -7.49 28.81 -21.64
CA ALA A 319 -7.99 27.76 -22.52
C ALA A 319 -7.81 26.37 -21.89
N LEU A 320 -6.63 26.10 -21.31
CA LEU A 320 -6.32 24.86 -20.61
C LEU A 320 -7.24 24.65 -19.39
N SER A 321 -7.42 25.67 -18.56
CA SER A 321 -8.30 25.59 -17.39
C SER A 321 -9.76 25.32 -17.78
N SER A 322 -10.23 25.95 -18.87
CA SER A 322 -11.56 25.71 -19.42
C SER A 322 -11.73 24.28 -19.90
N LEU A 323 -10.73 23.68 -20.52
CA LEU A 323 -10.73 22.29 -20.95
C LEU A 323 -10.79 21.34 -19.74
N ILE A 324 -9.95 21.53 -18.72
CA ILE A 324 -9.95 20.73 -17.49
C ILE A 324 -11.31 20.83 -16.78
N LYS A 325 -11.88 22.05 -16.70
CA LYS A 325 -13.21 22.29 -16.13
C LYS A 325 -14.32 21.57 -16.88
N ALA A 326 -14.25 21.57 -18.22
CA ALA A 326 -15.24 20.88 -19.06
C ALA A 326 -15.23 19.35 -18.82
N GLU A 327 -14.07 18.77 -18.49
CA GLU A 327 -13.95 17.36 -18.12
C GLU A 327 -14.39 17.09 -16.66
N GLY A 328 -14.69 18.13 -15.87
CA GLY A 328 -15.14 18.00 -14.47
C GLY A 328 -14.07 17.46 -13.52
N LEU A 329 -12.80 17.64 -13.86
CA LEU A 329 -11.68 17.18 -13.07
C LEU A 329 -11.07 18.32 -12.25
N PRO A 330 -10.67 18.09 -10.99
CA PRO A 330 -9.89 19.06 -10.22
C PRO A 330 -8.44 19.09 -10.70
N ALA A 331 -7.79 20.26 -10.57
CA ALA A 331 -6.38 20.46 -10.84
C ALA A 331 -5.72 21.36 -9.80
N THR A 332 -4.39 21.35 -9.75
CA THR A 332 -3.60 22.31 -8.97
C THR A 332 -2.81 23.19 -9.94
N PHE A 333 -3.02 24.49 -9.85
CA PHE A 333 -2.37 25.50 -10.69
C PHE A 333 -1.25 26.18 -9.91
N PHE A 334 -0.02 25.97 -10.34
CA PHE A 334 1.18 26.58 -9.77
C PHE A 334 1.47 27.87 -10.51
N CYS A 335 1.30 29.01 -9.82
CA CYS A 335 1.43 30.34 -10.40
C CYS A 335 2.61 31.11 -9.79
N ASP A 336 3.39 31.81 -10.60
CA ASP A 336 4.22 32.87 -10.06
C ASP A 336 3.36 34.07 -9.64
N SER A 337 3.72 34.70 -8.51
CA SER A 337 2.86 35.71 -7.93
C SER A 337 2.96 37.08 -8.61
N ALA A 338 4.01 37.33 -9.37
CA ALA A 338 4.17 38.59 -10.09
C ALA A 338 3.18 38.66 -11.26
N ASP A 339 3.13 37.64 -12.11
CA ASP A 339 2.17 37.57 -13.22
C ASP A 339 0.74 37.38 -12.73
N ALA A 340 0.54 36.57 -11.67
CA ALA A 340 -0.76 36.35 -11.04
C ALA A 340 -1.44 37.64 -10.60
N SER A 341 -0.68 38.62 -10.12
CA SER A 341 -1.22 39.92 -9.70
C SER A 341 -1.84 40.70 -10.86
N ALA A 342 -1.31 40.58 -12.08
CA ALA A 342 -1.89 41.16 -13.28
C ALA A 342 -3.05 40.35 -13.87
N LYS A 343 -3.14 39.04 -13.52
CA LYS A 343 -4.12 38.05 -14.01
C LYS A 343 -5.07 37.56 -12.92
N ALA A 344 -5.45 38.45 -12.01
CA ALA A 344 -6.23 38.10 -10.81
C ALA A 344 -7.54 37.36 -11.10
N GLN A 345 -8.19 37.61 -12.27
CA GLN A 345 -9.41 36.89 -12.63
C GLN A 345 -9.11 35.44 -13.01
N ASP A 346 -8.05 35.18 -13.77
CA ASP A 346 -7.65 33.82 -14.15
C ASP A 346 -7.33 32.98 -12.90
N VAL A 347 -6.63 33.58 -11.91
CA VAL A 347 -6.32 32.92 -10.65
C VAL A 347 -7.58 32.51 -9.87
N ARG A 348 -8.61 33.38 -9.83
CA ARG A 348 -9.92 33.05 -9.23
C ARG A 348 -10.63 31.93 -9.98
N ASP A 349 -10.53 31.94 -11.30
CA ASP A 349 -11.12 30.90 -12.14
C ASP A 349 -10.41 29.54 -11.90
N PHE A 350 -9.09 29.51 -11.76
CA PHE A 350 -8.33 28.30 -11.35
C PHE A 350 -8.77 27.78 -10.00
N HIS A 351 -8.93 28.65 -9.01
CA HIS A 351 -9.42 28.27 -7.68
C HIS A 351 -10.81 27.62 -7.74
N SER A 352 -11.67 28.06 -8.66
CA SER A 352 -13.00 27.47 -8.87
C SER A 352 -12.95 26.03 -9.42
N ILE A 353 -11.83 25.62 -9.99
CA ILE A 353 -11.60 24.27 -10.53
C ILE A 353 -10.91 23.37 -9.50
N GLY A 354 -10.03 23.96 -8.68
CA GLY A 354 -9.27 23.17 -7.71
C GLY A 354 -8.42 24.01 -6.78
N GLU A 355 -7.12 23.88 -6.87
CA GLU A 355 -6.16 24.53 -5.98
C GLU A 355 -5.27 25.50 -6.73
N VAL A 356 -5.01 26.66 -6.13
CA VAL A 356 -3.94 27.57 -6.54
C VAL A 356 -2.76 27.37 -5.61
N ALA A 357 -1.60 27.14 -6.17
CA ALA A 357 -0.33 26.90 -5.47
C ALA A 357 0.75 27.85 -6.02
N SER A 358 1.88 27.94 -5.33
CA SER A 358 2.95 28.88 -5.66
C SER A 358 4.01 28.27 -6.55
N LEU A 359 4.52 29.05 -7.49
CA LEU A 359 5.74 28.84 -8.26
C LEU A 359 6.86 29.81 -7.86
N GLY A 360 6.70 30.50 -6.72
CA GLY A 360 7.54 31.60 -6.28
C GLY A 360 7.05 32.96 -6.76
N THR A 361 7.91 33.99 -6.63
CA THR A 361 7.55 35.35 -7.03
C THR A 361 7.67 35.60 -8.52
N THR A 362 8.65 34.98 -9.18
CA THR A 362 9.00 35.26 -10.58
C THR A 362 9.22 34.00 -11.42
N GLY A 363 8.87 32.82 -10.94
CA GLY A 363 9.12 31.56 -11.63
C GLY A 363 10.60 31.23 -11.86
N LYS A 364 11.51 31.82 -11.08
CA LYS A 364 12.96 31.54 -11.15
C LYS A 364 13.41 30.64 -10.01
N PRO A 365 14.39 29.73 -10.25
CA PRO A 365 14.91 28.84 -9.22
C PRO A 365 15.38 29.56 -7.96
N LEU A 366 15.02 29.00 -6.81
CA LEU A 366 15.47 29.49 -5.51
C LEU A 366 16.78 28.82 -5.06
N GLN A 367 17.07 27.64 -5.57
CA GLN A 367 18.24 26.85 -5.23
C GLN A 367 19.54 27.69 -5.33
N GLY A 368 20.39 27.62 -4.30
CA GLY A 368 21.67 28.34 -4.23
C GLY A 368 21.55 29.81 -3.91
N GLN A 369 20.35 30.36 -3.73
CA GLN A 369 20.19 31.72 -3.20
C GLN A 369 20.41 31.73 -1.68
N LEU A 370 20.69 32.93 -1.13
CA LEU A 370 20.84 33.08 0.32
C LEU A 370 19.54 32.64 1.04
N PRO A 371 19.62 31.92 2.17
CA PRO A 371 18.45 31.40 2.89
C PRO A 371 17.37 32.46 3.17
N ARG A 372 17.82 33.67 3.57
CA ARG A 372 16.92 34.79 3.81
C ARG A 372 16.16 35.23 2.54
N ALA A 373 16.83 35.25 1.39
CA ALA A 373 16.22 35.62 0.12
C ALA A 373 15.17 34.59 -0.32
N GLN A 374 15.45 33.30 -0.14
CA GLN A 374 14.49 32.23 -0.38
C GLN A 374 13.25 32.38 0.51
N ALA A 375 13.46 32.59 1.82
CA ALA A 375 12.37 32.77 2.77
C ALA A 375 11.50 34.01 2.45
N GLU A 376 12.11 35.14 2.13
CA GLU A 376 11.40 36.37 1.74
C GLU A 376 10.56 36.16 0.46
N GLN A 377 11.10 35.52 -0.57
CA GLN A 377 10.39 35.25 -1.83
C GLN A 377 9.21 34.30 -1.62
N LEU A 378 9.41 33.19 -0.90
CA LEU A 378 8.33 32.23 -0.62
C LEU A 378 7.22 32.84 0.21
N HIS A 379 7.56 33.60 1.25
CA HIS A 379 6.57 34.29 2.07
C HIS A 379 5.82 35.35 1.24
N GLN A 380 6.52 36.14 0.44
CA GLN A 380 5.89 37.18 -0.40
C GLN A 380 4.96 36.56 -1.45
N SER A 381 5.43 35.51 -2.16
CA SER A 381 4.61 34.83 -3.17
C SER A 381 3.30 34.31 -2.57
N LYS A 382 3.37 33.67 -1.41
CA LYS A 382 2.19 33.19 -0.68
C LYS A 382 1.22 34.33 -0.35
N LEU A 383 1.73 35.41 0.24
CA LEU A 383 0.91 36.58 0.59
C LEU A 383 0.24 37.22 -0.62
N ASP A 384 0.94 37.31 -1.77
CA ASP A 384 0.42 37.96 -2.95
C ASP A 384 -0.68 37.11 -3.61
N LEU A 385 -0.51 35.79 -3.69
CA LEU A 385 -1.54 34.88 -4.17
C LEU A 385 -2.75 34.84 -3.23
N GLU A 386 -2.57 34.81 -1.93
CA GLU A 386 -3.66 34.82 -0.93
C GLU A 386 -4.44 36.15 -0.88
N LYS A 387 -3.88 37.26 -1.40
CA LYS A 387 -4.60 38.52 -1.58
C LYS A 387 -5.57 38.49 -2.76
N ILE A 388 -5.23 37.74 -3.82
CA ILE A 388 -6.05 37.64 -5.04
C ILE A 388 -7.30 36.82 -4.75
N GLU A 389 -7.11 35.68 -4.08
CA GLU A 389 -8.19 34.78 -3.69
C GLU A 389 -8.01 34.41 -2.21
N PRO A 390 -9.02 34.69 -1.34
CA PRO A 390 -8.95 34.39 0.08
C PRO A 390 -9.00 32.87 0.33
N GLY A 391 -7.95 32.19 0.06
CA GLY A 391 -7.71 30.76 0.33
C GLY A 391 -6.30 30.60 0.90
N LYS A 392 -5.97 29.39 1.36
CA LYS A 392 -4.61 29.10 1.78
C LYS A 392 -3.81 28.54 0.61
N VAL A 393 -2.70 29.19 0.29
CA VAL A 393 -1.70 28.66 -0.63
C VAL A 393 -0.83 27.66 0.15
N LEU A 394 -1.00 26.37 -0.12
CA LEU A 394 -0.39 25.28 0.65
C LEU A 394 0.69 24.52 -0.11
N GLY A 395 0.69 24.61 -1.44
CA GLY A 395 1.62 23.92 -2.31
C GLY A 395 2.66 24.84 -2.93
N PHE A 396 3.81 24.28 -3.22
CA PHE A 396 4.89 24.93 -3.96
C PHE A 396 5.43 23.97 -5.02
N ALA A 397 5.66 24.45 -6.24
CA ALA A 397 6.46 23.77 -7.23
C ALA A 397 7.76 24.56 -7.42
N PRO A 398 8.93 23.95 -7.21
CA PRO A 398 10.19 24.66 -7.45
C PRO A 398 10.34 24.89 -8.96
N PRO A 399 10.58 26.14 -9.39
CA PRO A 399 10.88 26.42 -10.78
C PRO A 399 12.04 25.57 -11.28
N GLU A 400 11.93 25.03 -12.50
CA GLU A 400 12.88 24.09 -13.09
C GLU A 400 13.13 22.81 -12.25
N GLY A 401 12.26 22.52 -11.28
CA GLY A 401 12.42 21.38 -10.35
C GLY A 401 13.55 21.56 -9.32
N LEU A 402 14.14 22.74 -9.20
CA LEU A 402 15.35 22.98 -8.41
C LEU A 402 15.04 23.51 -7.01
N SER A 403 15.28 22.69 -6.00
CA SER A 403 15.22 23.04 -4.58
C SER A 403 16.43 22.52 -3.79
N ASP A 404 16.71 23.13 -2.65
CA ASP A 404 17.78 22.73 -1.73
C ASP A 404 17.25 22.61 -0.28
N ALA A 405 18.13 22.32 0.68
CA ALA A 405 17.74 22.17 2.07
C ALA A 405 17.18 23.46 2.66
N GLU A 406 17.73 24.60 2.28
CA GLU A 406 17.30 25.94 2.69
C GLU A 406 15.91 26.25 2.15
N THR A 407 15.59 25.80 0.92
CA THR A 407 14.26 25.92 0.33
C THR A 407 13.23 25.19 1.19
N ILE A 408 13.51 23.96 1.65
CA ILE A 408 12.60 23.18 2.49
C ILE A 408 12.34 23.86 3.84
N VAL A 409 13.40 24.38 4.47
CA VAL A 409 13.25 25.15 5.73
C VAL A 409 12.38 26.39 5.51
N ALA A 410 12.63 27.13 4.45
CA ALA A 410 11.87 28.34 4.13
C ALA A 410 10.39 28.03 3.78
N LEU A 411 10.10 26.93 3.13
CA LEU A 411 8.73 26.46 2.86
C LEU A 411 8.00 26.15 4.17
N ASN A 412 8.66 25.45 5.09
CA ASN A 412 8.09 25.14 6.40
C ASN A 412 7.78 26.41 7.18
N ASP A 413 8.74 27.34 7.27
CA ASP A 413 8.59 28.59 7.99
C ASP A 413 7.47 29.49 7.40
N ALA A 414 7.28 29.47 6.07
CA ALA A 414 6.21 30.16 5.39
C ALA A 414 4.85 29.42 5.48
N GLY A 415 4.81 28.21 6.06
CA GLY A 415 3.61 27.41 6.27
C GLY A 415 3.07 26.78 4.97
N TYR A 416 3.94 26.42 4.05
CA TYR A 416 3.60 25.50 2.97
C TYR A 416 3.54 24.07 3.52
N ARG A 417 2.74 23.22 2.89
CA ARG A 417 2.51 21.85 3.34
C ARG A 417 3.12 20.80 2.42
N TYR A 418 3.32 21.14 1.16
CA TYR A 418 3.95 20.24 0.21
C TYR A 418 4.75 20.99 -0.87
N GLU A 419 5.73 20.28 -1.37
CA GLU A 419 6.52 20.63 -2.54
C GLU A 419 6.25 19.60 -3.65
N LEU A 420 5.99 20.08 -4.88
CA LEU A 420 5.93 19.23 -6.07
C LEU A 420 7.33 19.14 -6.69
N ASN A 421 8.05 18.08 -6.38
CA ASN A 421 9.45 17.92 -6.75
C ASN A 421 9.62 17.38 -8.18
N GLU A 422 10.84 17.51 -8.71
CA GLU A 422 11.24 16.97 -10.01
C GLU A 422 11.06 15.43 -10.05
N MET A 423 10.96 14.89 -11.27
CA MET A 423 10.93 13.44 -11.48
C MET A 423 12.20 12.80 -10.90
N ALA A 424 12.02 11.83 -10.01
CA ALA A 424 13.12 11.07 -9.42
C ALA A 424 13.95 10.25 -10.44
N VAL A 425 13.65 10.35 -11.73
CA VAL A 425 14.12 9.48 -12.81
C VAL A 425 15.42 9.93 -13.44
N THR A 426 15.72 11.23 -13.44
CA THR A 426 16.76 11.74 -14.34
C THR A 426 18.10 11.95 -13.70
N ARG A 427 18.20 11.94 -12.38
CA ARG A 427 19.51 12.04 -11.71
C ARG A 427 19.50 11.15 -10.47
N ALA A 428 20.43 10.21 -10.44
CA ALA A 428 20.92 9.69 -9.18
C ALA A 428 21.47 10.88 -8.39
N VAL A 429 20.61 11.52 -7.59
CA VAL A 429 21.04 12.47 -6.58
C VAL A 429 21.33 11.63 -5.34
N PRO A 430 22.61 11.30 -5.08
CA PRO A 430 22.97 10.34 -4.02
C PRO A 430 22.55 10.80 -2.61
N GLU A 431 22.21 12.06 -2.44
CA GLU A 431 22.01 12.69 -1.13
C GLU A 431 20.55 12.85 -0.70
N ILE A 432 19.58 12.70 -1.60
CA ILE A 432 18.15 12.94 -1.27
C ILE A 432 17.36 11.64 -1.16
N VAL A 433 17.91 10.55 -1.63
CA VAL A 433 17.16 9.30 -1.68
C VAL A 433 17.51 8.43 -0.48
N ASP A 434 16.96 8.79 0.65
CA ASP A 434 16.58 7.78 1.62
C ASP A 434 15.44 6.98 0.99
N PHE A 435 15.77 5.90 0.26
CA PHE A 435 14.83 5.02 -0.45
C PHE A 435 13.86 4.28 0.50
N THR A 436 13.67 4.79 1.70
CA THR A 436 12.72 4.26 2.67
C THR A 436 11.28 4.53 2.26
N SER A 437 11.04 5.39 1.26
CA SER A 437 9.72 5.76 0.77
C SER A 437 9.65 5.62 -0.74
N SER A 438 8.50 5.16 -1.21
CA SER A 438 8.21 5.13 -2.64
C SER A 438 7.99 6.54 -3.17
N VAL A 439 8.57 6.85 -4.32
CA VAL A 439 8.32 8.10 -5.07
C VAL A 439 6.86 8.27 -5.53
N PHE A 440 6.02 7.26 -5.31
CA PHE A 440 4.61 7.24 -5.70
C PHE A 440 3.65 7.72 -4.64
N PHE A 441 4.15 8.01 -3.46
CA PHE A 441 3.31 8.49 -2.36
C PHE A 441 3.88 9.80 -1.84
N PRO A 442 3.02 10.69 -1.33
CA PRO A 442 3.50 11.87 -0.64
C PRO A 442 4.47 11.45 0.48
N PHE A 443 5.68 11.93 0.39
CA PHE A 443 6.72 11.64 1.37
C PHE A 443 6.85 12.79 2.35
N GLN A 444 6.64 12.51 3.62
CA GLN A 444 6.83 13.49 4.68
C GLN A 444 8.19 13.26 5.35
N LYS A 445 9.14 14.12 5.02
CA LYS A 445 10.34 14.34 5.81
C LYS A 445 10.18 15.73 6.41
N ASP A 446 10.29 15.84 7.72
CA ASP A 446 9.97 17.07 8.44
C ASP A 446 8.47 17.46 8.32
N GLU A 447 8.13 18.74 8.18
CA GLU A 447 6.75 19.22 8.13
C GLU A 447 6.22 19.41 6.69
N VAL A 448 7.08 19.43 5.69
CA VAL A 448 6.72 19.59 4.28
C VAL A 448 6.74 18.24 3.57
N SER A 449 5.62 17.87 2.97
CA SER A 449 5.51 16.64 2.18
C SER A 449 6.06 16.84 0.78
N LYS A 450 6.70 15.82 0.20
CA LYS A 450 7.13 15.82 -1.19
C LYS A 450 6.18 14.98 -2.05
N ILE A 451 5.72 15.54 -3.15
CA ILE A 451 5.03 14.84 -4.23
C ILE A 451 5.96 14.84 -5.43
N PHE A 452 6.16 13.69 -6.07
CA PHE A 452 7.03 13.59 -7.24
C PHE A 452 6.24 13.68 -8.53
N ARG A 453 6.80 14.38 -9.51
CA ARG A 453 6.29 14.35 -10.89
C ARG A 453 6.53 12.96 -11.46
N THR A 454 5.53 12.36 -12.04
CA THR A 454 5.62 11.02 -12.62
C THR A 454 5.44 11.02 -14.13
N SER A 455 4.91 12.09 -14.68
CA SER A 455 4.76 12.33 -16.11
C SER A 455 4.76 13.84 -16.36
N SER A 456 5.51 14.31 -17.34
CA SER A 456 5.65 15.73 -17.67
C SER A 456 5.68 15.94 -19.17
N ASP A 457 5.28 17.12 -19.61
CA ASP A 457 5.37 17.61 -20.98
C ASP A 457 6.69 18.35 -21.24
N ASP A 458 7.77 17.92 -20.61
CA ASP A 458 9.08 18.53 -20.82
C ASP A 458 9.43 18.65 -22.30
N PHE A 459 10.15 19.71 -22.65
CA PHE A 459 10.52 20.04 -24.01
C PHE A 459 11.12 18.85 -24.79
N ASP A 460 11.94 18.03 -24.12
CA ASP A 460 12.54 16.85 -24.74
C ASP A 460 11.50 15.80 -25.14
N ILE A 461 10.43 15.66 -24.34
CA ILE A 461 9.32 14.74 -24.65
C ILE A 461 8.56 15.26 -25.86
N LEU A 462 8.18 16.53 -25.85
CA LEU A 462 7.51 17.16 -26.97
C LEU A 462 8.38 17.15 -28.24
N ALA A 463 9.67 17.47 -28.11
CA ALA A 463 10.61 17.47 -29.22
C ALA A 463 10.80 16.08 -29.86
N ASN A 464 10.84 15.03 -29.06
CA ASN A 464 10.93 13.65 -29.56
C ASN A 464 9.66 13.17 -30.27
N TYR A 465 8.49 13.73 -29.91
CA TYR A 465 7.20 13.42 -30.54
C TYR A 465 6.78 14.43 -31.61
N HIS A 466 7.52 15.54 -31.76
CA HIS A 466 7.20 16.66 -32.66
C HIS A 466 7.96 16.63 -34.00
N GLY A 467 8.12 15.49 -34.60
CA GLY A 467 8.33 15.55 -36.03
C GLY A 467 7.01 16.03 -36.70
N PRO A 468 7.04 16.85 -37.78
CA PRO A 468 5.84 17.34 -38.44
C PRO A 468 4.89 16.29 -39.01
N GLN A 469 5.07 15.03 -38.63
CA GLN A 469 4.33 13.86 -39.10
C GLN A 469 3.90 12.88 -38.01
N GLN A 470 4.11 13.17 -36.70
CA GLN A 470 3.69 12.23 -35.67
C GLN A 470 2.27 12.53 -35.17
N PRO A 471 1.37 11.53 -35.14
CA PRO A 471 -0.01 11.71 -34.69
C PRO A 471 -0.07 12.10 -33.20
N SER A 472 -1.00 12.98 -32.84
CA SER A 472 -1.34 13.32 -31.45
C SER A 472 -1.69 12.10 -30.58
N ALA A 473 -2.06 10.98 -31.20
CA ALA A 473 -2.32 9.71 -30.55
C ALA A 473 -1.08 9.09 -29.88
N ASP A 474 0.10 9.19 -30.50
CA ASP A 474 1.34 8.63 -29.94
C ASP A 474 1.80 9.41 -28.71
N LEU A 475 1.62 10.73 -28.73
CA LEU A 475 1.91 11.57 -27.57
C LEU A 475 0.96 11.26 -26.40
N ALA A 476 -0.34 11.13 -26.68
CA ALA A 476 -1.32 10.74 -25.67
C ALA A 476 -0.97 9.36 -25.07
N GLU A 477 -0.59 8.39 -25.91
CA GLU A 477 -0.22 7.04 -25.48
C GLU A 477 1.01 7.03 -24.55
N SER A 478 1.97 7.92 -24.75
CA SER A 478 3.11 8.10 -23.83
C SER A 478 2.63 8.42 -22.41
N PHE A 479 1.77 9.43 -22.26
CA PHE A 479 1.20 9.82 -20.97
C PHE A 479 0.30 8.73 -20.36
N LEU A 480 -0.50 8.07 -21.20
CA LEU A 480 -1.39 6.98 -20.79
C LEU A 480 -0.63 5.73 -20.36
N SER A 481 0.52 5.45 -20.98
CA SER A 481 1.40 4.37 -20.54
C SER A 481 1.93 4.60 -19.13
N ASP A 482 2.36 5.82 -18.81
CA ASP A 482 2.78 6.20 -17.46
C ASP A 482 1.62 6.07 -16.47
N PHE A 483 0.44 6.58 -16.83
CA PHE A 483 -0.75 6.48 -16.01
C PHE A 483 -1.11 5.01 -15.69
N ARG A 484 -1.13 4.14 -16.69
CA ARG A 484 -1.45 2.70 -16.49
C ARG A 484 -0.45 2.00 -15.58
N ARG A 485 0.85 2.27 -15.75
CA ARG A 485 1.89 1.69 -14.88
C ARG A 485 1.72 2.11 -13.43
N ILE A 486 1.56 3.40 -13.19
CA ILE A 486 1.42 3.95 -11.84
C ILE A 486 0.12 3.49 -11.19
N SER A 487 -0.97 3.47 -11.96
CA SER A 487 -2.26 2.95 -11.48
C SER A 487 -2.19 1.47 -11.12
N TYR A 488 -1.50 0.67 -11.93
CA TYR A 488 -1.26 -0.76 -11.62
C TYR A 488 -0.51 -0.93 -10.29
N LEU A 489 0.44 -0.05 -10.00
CA LEU A 489 1.17 -0.04 -8.74
C LEU A 489 0.34 0.47 -7.56
N GLY A 490 -0.76 1.15 -7.80
CA GLY A 490 -1.56 1.80 -6.77
C GLY A 490 -0.97 3.11 -6.26
N GLY A 491 -0.13 3.76 -7.03
CA GLY A 491 0.55 5.01 -6.71
C GLY A 491 -0.21 6.27 -7.08
N VAL A 492 0.49 7.41 -7.07
CA VAL A 492 0.01 8.72 -7.53
C VAL A 492 0.55 9.00 -8.93
N TYR A 493 -0.34 9.11 -9.89
CA TYR A 493 -0.01 9.64 -11.19
C TYR A 493 -0.05 11.17 -11.12
N THR A 494 1.11 11.82 -11.18
CA THR A 494 1.22 13.26 -11.26
C THR A 494 1.45 13.66 -12.71
N PHE A 495 0.41 14.19 -13.34
CA PHE A 495 0.48 14.70 -14.69
C PHE A 495 0.83 16.19 -14.64
N TYR A 496 2.09 16.51 -14.90
CA TYR A 496 2.63 17.86 -14.86
C TYR A 496 2.59 18.49 -16.25
N ILE A 497 1.90 19.61 -16.36
CA ILE A 497 1.59 20.28 -17.63
C ILE A 497 2.03 21.73 -17.55
N HIS A 498 2.78 22.20 -18.54
CA HIS A 498 3.05 23.63 -18.71
C HIS A 498 1.97 24.26 -19.60
N SER A 499 1.36 25.34 -19.13
CA SER A 499 0.31 26.03 -19.89
C SER A 499 0.79 26.52 -21.25
N TYR A 500 2.05 26.94 -21.34
CA TYR A 500 2.69 27.45 -22.56
C TYR A 500 3.27 26.34 -23.47
N LEU A 501 3.27 25.08 -23.04
CA LEU A 501 3.65 23.91 -23.85
C LEU A 501 2.43 23.10 -24.23
N LEU A 502 2.09 22.07 -23.47
CA LEU A 502 0.95 21.18 -23.75
C LEU A 502 -0.41 21.90 -23.65
N GLY A 503 -0.46 23.08 -23.01
CA GLY A 503 -1.62 23.95 -23.00
C GLY A 503 -1.94 24.65 -24.33
N GLN A 504 -1.06 24.56 -25.35
CA GLN A 504 -1.30 25.15 -26.66
C GLN A 504 -2.50 24.47 -27.38
N PRO A 505 -3.27 25.22 -28.17
CA PRO A 505 -4.49 24.70 -28.81
C PRO A 505 -4.30 23.43 -29.65
N GLU A 506 -3.13 23.27 -30.26
CA GLU A 506 -2.76 22.09 -31.07
C GLU A 506 -2.71 20.80 -30.30
N TYR A 507 -2.57 20.85 -28.96
CA TYR A 507 -2.54 19.68 -28.07
C TYR A 507 -3.86 19.42 -27.35
N HIS A 508 -4.88 20.24 -27.54
CA HIS A 508 -6.14 20.10 -26.81
C HIS A 508 -6.79 18.73 -27.01
N ASP A 509 -6.72 18.15 -28.20
CA ASP A 509 -7.25 16.80 -28.46
C ASP A 509 -6.43 15.73 -27.73
N THR A 510 -5.10 15.88 -27.65
CA THR A 510 -4.22 15.01 -26.88
C THR A 510 -4.57 15.07 -25.40
N LEU A 511 -4.67 16.28 -24.85
CA LEU A 511 -5.03 16.49 -23.44
C LEU A 511 -6.40 15.91 -23.12
N LYS A 512 -7.39 16.21 -23.97
CA LYS A 512 -8.74 15.69 -23.79
C LYS A 512 -8.74 14.16 -23.74
N ASN A 513 -8.02 13.50 -24.62
CA ASN A 513 -7.90 12.04 -24.62
C ASN A 513 -7.30 11.52 -23.31
N VAL A 514 -6.22 12.15 -22.81
CA VAL A 514 -5.59 11.75 -21.54
C VAL A 514 -6.54 11.97 -20.36
N LEU A 515 -7.20 13.14 -20.28
CA LEU A 515 -8.13 13.46 -19.19
C LEU A 515 -9.36 12.53 -19.18
N ASP A 516 -9.95 12.27 -20.36
CA ASP A 516 -11.06 11.32 -20.51
C ASP A 516 -10.67 9.92 -20.02
N HIS A 517 -9.47 9.47 -20.35
CA HIS A 517 -8.99 8.17 -19.93
C HIS A 517 -8.77 8.11 -18.41
N ILE A 518 -8.15 9.13 -17.82
CA ILE A 518 -7.97 9.21 -16.35
C ILE A 518 -9.32 9.18 -15.64
N ARG A 519 -10.30 9.94 -16.13
CA ARG A 519 -11.66 9.99 -15.57
C ARG A 519 -12.38 8.65 -15.62
N ALA A 520 -12.14 7.85 -16.66
CA ALA A 520 -12.78 6.57 -16.86
C ALA A 520 -12.23 5.45 -15.94
N GLN A 521 -11.07 5.66 -15.30
CA GLN A 521 -10.43 4.66 -14.45
C GLN A 521 -10.81 4.84 -12.96
N PRO A 522 -10.66 3.81 -12.13
CA PRO A 522 -10.87 3.89 -10.69
C PRO A 522 -9.69 4.61 -10.01
N ALA A 523 -9.41 5.84 -10.42
CA ALA A 523 -8.40 6.71 -9.87
C ALA A 523 -9.04 7.87 -9.12
N TRP A 524 -8.50 8.23 -7.96
CA TRP A 524 -8.91 9.41 -7.22
C TRP A 524 -8.21 10.65 -7.78
N VAL A 525 -8.90 11.37 -8.66
CA VAL A 525 -8.37 12.64 -9.16
C VAL A 525 -8.60 13.71 -8.11
N THR A 526 -7.54 14.40 -7.70
CA THR A 526 -7.59 15.34 -6.59
C THR A 526 -6.52 16.43 -6.69
N THR A 527 -6.56 17.40 -5.78
CA THR A 527 -5.54 18.45 -5.65
C THR A 527 -4.37 18.02 -4.78
N GLY A 528 -3.23 18.72 -4.88
CA GLY A 528 -2.03 18.41 -4.10
C GLY A 528 -2.27 18.47 -2.58
N SER A 529 -2.96 19.49 -2.09
CA SER A 529 -3.29 19.63 -0.67
C SER A 529 -4.19 18.49 -0.17
N ASN A 530 -5.24 18.14 -0.89
CA ASN A 530 -6.12 17.02 -0.54
C ASN A 530 -5.37 15.69 -0.53
N LEU A 531 -4.47 15.49 -1.49
CA LEU A 531 -3.63 14.30 -1.58
C LEU A 531 -2.76 14.12 -0.32
N VAL A 532 -2.09 15.21 0.09
CA VAL A 532 -1.22 15.22 1.27
C VAL A 532 -2.03 15.06 2.55
N ASP A 533 -3.17 15.73 2.65
CA ASP A 533 -4.07 15.61 3.82
C ASP A 533 -4.56 14.17 4.01
N TRP A 534 -5.02 13.56 2.93
CA TRP A 534 -5.44 12.16 2.95
C TRP A 534 -4.30 11.25 3.38
N TRP A 535 -3.13 11.37 2.73
CA TRP A 535 -2.00 10.48 2.99
C TRP A 535 -1.47 10.63 4.41
N THR A 536 -1.40 11.85 4.92
CA THR A 536 -0.99 12.14 6.31
C THR A 536 -1.97 11.54 7.33
N ALA A 537 -3.26 11.72 7.12
CA ALA A 537 -4.29 11.15 7.98
C ALA A 537 -4.31 9.61 7.89
N ARG A 538 -4.23 9.05 6.69
CA ARG A 538 -4.19 7.62 6.42
C ARG A 538 -3.03 6.93 7.13
N ASN A 539 -1.85 7.52 7.12
CA ASN A 539 -0.66 6.95 7.76
C ASN A 539 -0.72 6.91 9.30
N LYS A 540 -1.72 7.54 9.91
CA LYS A 540 -2.02 7.45 11.35
C LYS A 540 -3.06 6.38 11.68
N VAL A 541 -3.58 5.67 10.68
CA VAL A 541 -4.56 4.58 10.88
C VAL A 541 -3.83 3.24 10.85
N GLU A 542 -4.04 2.46 11.89
CA GLU A 542 -3.54 1.08 12.01
C GLU A 542 -4.69 0.10 11.84
N VAL A 543 -4.43 -0.98 11.12
CA VAL A 543 -5.38 -2.08 10.94
C VAL A 543 -4.73 -3.39 11.36
N GLN A 544 -5.51 -4.22 12.04
CA GLN A 544 -5.07 -5.54 12.46
C GLN A 544 -6.23 -6.53 12.32
N SER A 545 -5.92 -7.76 11.99
CA SER A 545 -6.88 -8.85 12.00
C SER A 545 -6.34 -10.04 12.77
N SER A 546 -7.23 -10.76 13.41
CA SER A 546 -6.89 -12.00 14.11
C SER A 546 -8.02 -13.00 14.02
N ARG A 547 -7.65 -14.29 13.93
CA ARG A 547 -8.62 -15.38 13.91
C ARG A 547 -9.09 -15.69 15.33
N ILE A 548 -10.39 -15.60 15.57
CA ILE A 548 -11.02 -16.02 16.83
C ILE A 548 -11.38 -17.52 16.77
N SER A 549 -11.99 -17.93 15.65
CA SER A 549 -12.35 -19.31 15.36
C SER A 549 -12.30 -19.59 13.87
N VAL A 550 -12.65 -20.78 13.41
CA VAL A 550 -12.71 -21.11 11.97
C VAL A 550 -13.62 -20.14 11.22
N HIS A 551 -14.72 -19.71 11.84
CA HIS A 551 -15.77 -18.90 11.19
C HIS A 551 -15.80 -17.44 11.70
N ARG A 552 -14.85 -17.02 12.55
CA ARG A 552 -14.88 -15.69 13.16
C ARG A 552 -13.52 -15.02 13.13
N ILE A 553 -13.51 -13.82 12.60
CA ILE A 553 -12.34 -12.95 12.51
C ILE A 553 -12.61 -11.68 13.31
N ARG A 554 -11.66 -11.25 14.10
CA ARG A 554 -11.62 -9.92 14.70
C ARG A 554 -10.88 -8.98 13.76
N LEU A 555 -11.49 -7.84 13.47
CA LEU A 555 -10.90 -6.74 12.72
C LEU A 555 -10.83 -5.51 13.63
N ASP A 556 -9.62 -5.05 13.90
CA ASP A 556 -9.36 -3.83 14.66
C ASP A 556 -8.87 -2.74 13.71
N VAL A 557 -9.46 -1.55 13.81
CA VAL A 557 -9.11 -0.36 13.04
C VAL A 557 -8.94 0.79 14.02
N ALA A 558 -7.76 1.40 14.08
CA ALA A 558 -7.43 2.45 15.03
C ALA A 558 -6.93 3.70 14.30
N ASN A 559 -7.69 4.79 14.36
CA ASN A 559 -7.20 6.08 13.93
C ASN A 559 -6.48 6.75 15.10
N LYS A 560 -5.16 6.80 15.07
CA LYS A 560 -4.30 7.44 16.06
C LYS A 560 -3.97 8.90 15.74
N GLY A 561 -4.45 9.38 14.58
CA GLY A 561 -4.25 10.75 14.14
C GLY A 561 -5.14 11.75 14.87
N LEU A 562 -4.84 13.03 14.70
CA LEU A 562 -5.63 14.15 15.20
C LEU A 562 -6.73 14.60 14.23
N ALA A 563 -6.73 14.05 13.02
CA ALA A 563 -7.73 14.30 11.99
C ALA A 563 -8.56 13.03 11.72
N ASP A 564 -9.80 13.23 11.29
CA ASP A 564 -10.63 12.15 10.80
C ASP A 564 -10.10 11.66 9.45
N LEU A 565 -10.25 10.37 9.19
CA LEU A 565 -10.04 9.81 7.85
C LEU A 565 -11.40 9.42 7.26
N GLU A 566 -11.78 10.10 6.19
CA GLU A 566 -13.06 9.85 5.54
C GLU A 566 -12.92 8.89 4.36
N ASN A 567 -13.96 8.09 4.11
CA ASN A 567 -14.04 7.18 2.97
C ASN A 567 -12.88 6.16 2.87
N ALA A 568 -12.39 5.69 4.03
CA ALA A 568 -11.35 4.67 4.07
C ALA A 568 -11.90 3.27 3.73
N SER A 569 -11.09 2.44 3.11
CA SER A 569 -11.39 1.02 2.88
C SER A 569 -10.32 0.14 3.50
N VAL A 570 -10.73 -0.97 4.10
CA VAL A 570 -9.85 -2.02 4.60
C VAL A 570 -10.07 -3.27 3.74
N TYR A 571 -8.98 -3.84 3.24
CA TYR A 571 -8.99 -5.10 2.50
C TYR A 571 -8.58 -6.21 3.45
N LEU A 572 -9.52 -7.14 3.70
CA LEU A 572 -9.34 -8.28 4.60
C LEU A 572 -9.23 -9.56 3.76
N TYR A 573 -8.05 -10.16 3.73
CA TYR A 573 -7.80 -11.48 3.15
C TYR A 573 -8.41 -12.54 4.06
N LEU A 574 -9.38 -13.27 3.54
CA LEU A 574 -10.11 -14.30 4.28
C LEU A 574 -9.40 -15.66 4.20
N PRO A 575 -9.60 -16.54 5.18
CA PRO A 575 -9.04 -17.89 5.14
C PRO A 575 -9.65 -18.78 4.03
N TYR A 576 -10.89 -18.50 3.63
CA TYR A 576 -11.62 -19.20 2.57
C TYR A 576 -12.73 -18.30 2.01
N HIS A 577 -13.32 -18.68 0.89
CA HIS A 577 -14.47 -17.99 0.30
C HIS A 577 -15.76 -18.39 1.03
N PRO A 578 -16.38 -17.52 1.81
CA PRO A 578 -17.61 -17.85 2.54
C PRO A 578 -18.85 -17.70 1.66
N ASN A 579 -19.91 -18.47 1.96
CA ASN A 579 -21.22 -18.32 1.31
C ASN A 579 -21.96 -17.06 1.80
N ASN A 580 -21.76 -16.68 3.06
CA ASN A 580 -22.36 -15.49 3.64
C ASN A 580 -21.40 -14.83 4.63
N ILE A 581 -21.53 -13.50 4.77
CA ILE A 581 -20.70 -12.68 5.67
C ILE A 581 -21.61 -11.78 6.48
N GLN A 582 -21.32 -11.69 7.77
CA GLN A 582 -21.92 -10.71 8.67
C GLN A 582 -20.81 -9.95 9.40
N ILE A 583 -20.91 -8.61 9.44
CA ILE A 583 -20.00 -7.78 10.20
C ILE A 583 -20.78 -7.08 11.32
N SER A 584 -20.35 -7.28 12.55
CA SER A 584 -20.93 -6.67 13.73
C SER A 584 -19.88 -5.90 14.52
N ALA A 585 -20.25 -4.70 14.98
CA ALA A 585 -19.41 -3.95 15.89
C ALA A 585 -19.52 -4.51 17.32
N ILE A 586 -18.42 -4.57 18.03
CA ILE A 586 -18.43 -5.01 19.44
C ILE A 586 -19.04 -3.93 20.35
N VAL A 587 -18.85 -2.65 20.00
CA VAL A 587 -19.36 -1.52 20.80
C VAL A 587 -20.78 -1.19 20.38
N PHE A 588 -21.71 -1.23 21.33
CA PHE A 588 -23.11 -0.84 21.17
C PHE A 588 -23.21 0.63 20.72
N ARG A 589 -23.72 0.90 19.54
CA ARG A 589 -23.88 2.17 18.80
C ARG A 589 -22.94 2.39 17.62
N LEU A 590 -21.93 1.57 17.39
CA LEU A 590 -21.20 1.62 16.13
C LEU A 590 -22.05 0.94 15.04
N ARG A 591 -22.24 1.63 13.91
CA ARG A 591 -22.90 1.03 12.75
C ARG A 591 -21.95 0.03 12.11
N SER A 592 -22.50 -1.08 11.66
CA SER A 592 -21.75 -2.03 10.81
C SER A 592 -21.31 -1.31 9.52
N PRO A 593 -20.05 -1.45 9.14
CA PRO A 593 -19.54 -0.86 7.90
C PRO A 593 -20.19 -1.57 6.68
N LYS A 594 -20.18 -0.89 5.54
CA LYS A 594 -20.50 -1.54 4.26
C LYS A 594 -19.34 -2.44 3.88
N PHE A 595 -19.64 -3.53 3.19
CA PHE A 595 -18.62 -4.44 2.73
C PHE A 595 -18.99 -5.07 1.38
N GLN A 596 -17.97 -5.57 0.68
CA GLN A 596 -18.11 -6.24 -0.61
C GLN A 596 -17.03 -7.31 -0.74
N MET A 597 -17.41 -8.54 -1.12
CA MET A 597 -16.44 -9.54 -1.59
C MET A 597 -15.89 -9.12 -2.95
N LEU A 598 -14.58 -9.20 -3.09
CA LEU A 598 -13.90 -9.04 -4.37
C LEU A 598 -13.74 -10.42 -5.02
N ASN A 599 -13.72 -10.45 -6.35
CA ASN A 599 -13.74 -11.70 -7.12
C ASN A 599 -12.44 -12.50 -7.07
N HIS A 600 -11.37 -11.95 -6.48
CA HIS A 600 -10.03 -12.55 -6.45
C HIS A 600 -9.57 -12.74 -5.00
N ASP A 601 -8.82 -13.80 -4.75
CA ASP A 601 -8.02 -14.07 -3.54
C ASP A 601 -8.77 -14.09 -2.19
N ASP A 602 -10.09 -14.34 -2.19
CA ASP A 602 -10.90 -14.32 -0.98
C ASP A 602 -10.77 -12.99 -0.21
N ILE A 603 -10.81 -11.86 -0.91
CA ILE A 603 -10.66 -10.54 -0.31
C ILE A 603 -12.02 -9.91 -0.02
N LEU A 604 -12.21 -9.50 1.23
CA LEU A 604 -13.35 -8.71 1.67
C LEU A 604 -12.94 -7.24 1.80
N ARG A 605 -13.52 -6.35 0.99
CA ARG A 605 -13.38 -4.91 1.17
C ARG A 605 -14.42 -4.43 2.18
N VAL A 606 -13.97 -3.72 3.20
CA VAL A 606 -14.80 -3.13 4.27
C VAL A 606 -14.65 -1.61 4.20
N ASP A 607 -15.75 -0.91 3.94
CA ASP A 607 -15.77 0.53 3.68
C ASP A 607 -16.22 1.31 4.91
N PHE A 608 -15.40 2.26 5.34
CA PHE A 608 -15.63 3.15 6.47
C PHE A 608 -15.88 4.57 5.97
N PRO A 609 -17.11 5.10 6.05
CA PRO A 609 -17.38 6.48 5.63
C PRO A 609 -16.53 7.49 6.41
N ARG A 610 -16.25 7.21 7.70
CA ARG A 610 -15.42 8.05 8.55
C ARG A 610 -14.78 7.23 9.66
N LEU A 611 -13.49 7.38 9.83
CA LEU A 611 -12.72 6.91 10.98
C LEU A 611 -12.33 8.14 11.79
N SER A 612 -13.06 8.37 12.88
CA SER A 612 -12.88 9.57 13.72
C SER A 612 -11.49 9.58 14.38
N ALA A 613 -10.95 10.77 14.54
CA ALA A 613 -9.67 10.99 15.21
C ALA A 613 -9.62 10.34 16.60
N GLN A 614 -8.48 9.80 16.98
CA GLN A 614 -8.20 9.20 18.29
C GLN A 614 -9.21 8.10 18.70
N THR A 615 -9.75 7.35 17.72
CA THR A 615 -10.81 6.35 17.95
C THR A 615 -10.37 4.97 17.48
N ASN A 616 -10.71 3.96 18.31
CA ASN A 616 -10.50 2.55 18.00
C ASN A 616 -11.85 1.89 17.70
N TYR A 617 -11.88 1.13 16.63
CA TYR A 617 -13.02 0.35 16.18
C TYR A 617 -12.68 -1.12 16.20
N THR A 618 -13.56 -1.96 16.75
CA THR A 618 -13.41 -3.42 16.72
C THR A 618 -14.66 -4.05 16.16
N TYR A 619 -14.48 -4.90 15.17
CA TYR A 619 -15.54 -5.64 14.50
C TYR A 619 -15.31 -7.14 14.56
N ILE A 620 -16.40 -7.89 14.57
CA ILE A 620 -16.38 -9.33 14.34
C ILE A 620 -16.93 -9.58 12.94
N VAL A 621 -16.14 -10.22 12.13
CA VAL A 621 -16.51 -10.73 10.81
C VAL A 621 -16.84 -12.20 10.98
N GLN A 622 -18.13 -12.53 10.84
CA GLN A 622 -18.65 -13.89 10.86
C GLN A 622 -18.68 -14.42 9.43
N LEU A 623 -18.14 -15.60 9.23
CA LEU A 623 -18.08 -16.30 7.94
C LEU A 623 -18.93 -17.56 8.03
N ASP A 624 -19.89 -17.76 7.12
CA ASP A 624 -20.66 -18.99 7.03
C ASP A 624 -20.14 -19.81 5.82
N GLU A 625 -19.97 -21.13 6.00
CA GLU A 625 -19.52 -22.05 4.95
C GLU A 625 -20.60 -22.30 3.90
#